data_ceddbc9bdc618d9cec698ff57118a0af
#
_entry.id   ceddbc9bdc618d9cec698ff57118a0af
#
_cell.length_a   1.000
_cell.length_b   1.000
_cell.length_c   1.000
_cell.angle_alpha   90.00
_cell.angle_beta   90.00
_cell.angle_gamma   90.00
#
_symmetry.space_group_name_H-M   'P 1'
#
loop_
_entity.id
_entity.type
_entity.pdbx_description
1 polymer ?
#
loop_
_entity_poly.entity_id
_entity_poly.type
_entity_poly.pdbx_seq_one_letter_code
_entity_poly.pdbx_strand_id
1 'polypeptide(L)'
;MKKQVLLLVAVLSLFSIVGCTSSPAAPTGTAAEIVDKIFTQAGVEPFGMSQQISDENMEFYLGSLDYPELADSMVVTPMINLDTRVLYIIKATNKGDVEMIKTKLEENIDPNKLVCVTFSMGDVVIESRGDIIFMTINSDAEQRTALTEAFKTIE
;
A
#
# COMPACT_ATOMS: atom_id res chain seq x y z
N MET A 1 35.42 51.96 2.48
CA MET A 1 34.27 51.35 1.76
C MET A 1 34.58 50.00 1.08
N LYS A 2 35.74 49.35 1.33
CA LYS A 2 36.09 48.03 0.71
C LYS A 2 35.94 46.81 1.64
N LYS A 3 35.54 47.01 2.91
CA LYS A 3 35.41 45.93 3.90
C LYS A 3 33.98 45.43 4.11
N GLN A 4 32.96 46.11 3.57
CA GLN A 4 31.56 45.74 3.77
C GLN A 4 31.01 44.86 2.62
N VAL A 5 31.68 44.77 1.48
CA VAL A 5 31.26 43.95 0.33
C VAL A 5 31.66 42.48 0.50
N LEU A 6 32.69 42.20 1.33
CA LEU A 6 33.17 40.81 1.53
C LEU A 6 32.27 39.97 2.47
N LEU A 7 31.42 40.62 3.27
CA LEU A 7 30.57 39.95 4.25
C LEU A 7 29.21 39.50 3.65
N LEU A 8 28.84 40.06 2.51
CA LEU A 8 27.54 39.77 1.86
C LEU A 8 27.59 38.58 0.94
N VAL A 9 28.77 38.11 0.52
CA VAL A 9 28.95 36.95 -0.37
C VAL A 9 29.00 35.64 0.42
N ALA A 10 29.32 35.67 1.72
CA ALA A 10 29.46 34.49 2.56
C ALA A 10 28.12 33.93 3.10
N VAL A 11 27.02 34.68 2.99
CA VAL A 11 25.71 34.28 3.54
C VAL A 11 24.81 33.56 2.50
N LEU A 12 25.14 33.64 1.19
CA LEU A 12 24.31 33.06 0.14
C LEU A 12 24.63 31.60 -0.24
N SER A 13 25.61 30.96 0.39
CA SER A 13 26.06 29.61 0.05
C SER A 13 25.53 28.48 0.97
N LEU A 14 24.56 28.76 1.85
CA LEU A 14 24.08 27.81 2.88
C LEU A 14 22.65 27.29 2.67
N PHE A 15 22.05 27.53 1.50
CA PHE A 15 20.70 27.01 1.21
C PHE A 15 20.66 26.13 -0.05
N SER A 16 21.37 25.03 -0.05
CA SER A 16 21.17 23.98 -1.06
C SER A 16 21.37 22.58 -0.45
N ILE A 17 20.72 22.32 0.69
CA ILE A 17 20.40 20.94 1.04
C ILE A 17 18.95 20.72 0.59
N VAL A 18 18.75 20.57 -0.72
CA VAL A 18 17.58 19.88 -1.22
C VAL A 18 17.78 18.43 -0.78
N GLY A 19 17.19 18.10 0.37
CA GLY A 19 17.08 16.74 0.80
C GLY A 19 16.28 15.99 -0.28
N CYS A 20 16.95 15.21 -1.10
CA CYS A 20 16.31 14.11 -1.78
C CYS A 20 15.74 13.22 -0.68
N THR A 21 14.46 13.38 -0.37
CA THR A 21 13.71 12.35 0.34
C THR A 21 13.60 11.19 -0.64
N SER A 22 14.61 10.30 -0.60
CA SER A 22 14.51 9.02 -1.29
C SER A 22 13.25 8.34 -0.74
N SER A 23 12.26 8.12 -1.59
CA SER A 23 11.13 7.26 -1.23
C SER A 23 11.68 5.96 -0.65
N PRO A 24 11.10 5.43 0.44
CA PRO A 24 11.56 4.18 1.01
C PRO A 24 11.66 3.09 -0.07
N ALA A 25 12.70 2.28 -0.02
CA ALA A 25 12.86 1.17 -0.95
C ALA A 25 11.64 0.24 -0.88
N ALA A 26 11.27 -0.37 -2.02
CA ALA A 26 10.22 -1.36 -2.03
C ALA A 26 10.56 -2.53 -1.10
N PRO A 27 9.59 -3.12 -0.38
CA PRO A 27 9.84 -4.33 0.38
C PRO A 27 10.28 -5.46 -0.54
N THR A 28 11.16 -6.32 -0.02
CA THR A 28 11.72 -7.45 -0.78
C THR A 28 11.01 -8.76 -0.44
N GLY A 29 10.97 -9.69 -1.39
CA GLY A 29 10.37 -11.01 -1.22
C GLY A 29 9.15 -11.26 -2.10
N THR A 30 8.54 -12.42 -1.91
CA THR A 30 7.25 -12.77 -2.52
C THR A 30 6.11 -11.97 -1.86
N ALA A 31 4.95 -11.89 -2.52
CA ALA A 31 3.78 -11.24 -1.93
C ALA A 31 3.37 -11.93 -0.61
N ALA A 32 3.49 -13.25 -0.52
CA ALA A 32 3.21 -13.99 0.71
C ALA A 32 4.17 -13.62 1.85
N GLU A 33 5.48 -13.53 1.57
CA GLU A 33 6.48 -13.12 2.57
C GLU A 33 6.26 -11.68 3.05
N ILE A 34 5.84 -10.79 2.15
CA ILE A 34 5.51 -9.40 2.48
C ILE A 34 4.28 -9.36 3.40
N VAL A 35 3.23 -10.14 3.10
CA VAL A 35 2.05 -10.29 3.96
C VAL A 35 2.45 -10.72 5.37
N ASP A 36 3.27 -11.77 5.48
CA ASP A 36 3.72 -12.31 6.77
C ASP A 36 4.56 -11.28 7.56
N LYS A 37 5.45 -10.56 6.87
CA LYS A 37 6.23 -9.48 7.48
C LYS A 37 5.35 -8.37 8.02
N ILE A 38 4.31 -7.96 7.26
CA ILE A 38 3.38 -6.89 7.68
C ILE A 38 2.64 -7.31 8.96
N PHE A 39 2.02 -8.49 8.99
CA PHE A 39 1.30 -8.96 10.18
C PHE A 39 2.22 -9.09 11.39
N THR A 40 3.41 -9.66 11.19
CA THR A 40 4.41 -9.83 12.27
C THR A 40 4.84 -8.48 12.83
N GLN A 41 5.19 -7.52 11.97
CA GLN A 41 5.67 -6.21 12.40
C GLN A 41 4.56 -5.35 13.00
N ALA A 42 3.34 -5.46 12.48
CA ALA A 42 2.18 -4.77 13.03
C ALA A 42 1.74 -5.33 14.38
N GLY A 43 2.14 -6.55 14.75
CA GLY A 43 1.63 -7.26 15.94
C GLY A 43 0.14 -7.58 15.84
N VAL A 44 -0.37 -7.74 14.62
CA VAL A 44 -1.76 -8.07 14.31
C VAL A 44 -1.83 -9.52 13.87
N GLU A 45 -2.72 -10.31 14.50
CA GLU A 45 -2.97 -11.68 14.07
C GLU A 45 -3.62 -11.71 12.69
N PRO A 46 -3.18 -12.62 11.78
CA PRO A 46 -3.84 -12.80 10.49
C PRO A 46 -5.33 -13.10 10.66
N PHE A 47 -6.18 -12.33 10.02
CA PHE A 47 -7.64 -12.42 10.20
C PHE A 47 -8.34 -13.34 9.18
N GLY A 48 -7.58 -14.07 8.38
CA GLY A 48 -8.18 -14.93 7.36
C GLY A 48 -7.19 -15.80 6.61
N MET A 49 -7.60 -16.27 5.44
CA MET A 49 -6.78 -17.09 4.55
C MET A 49 -6.07 -16.22 3.51
N SER A 50 -4.83 -16.53 3.24
CA SER A 50 -4.05 -15.95 2.16
C SER A 50 -4.30 -16.71 0.86
N GLN A 51 -4.61 -15.98 -0.22
CA GLN A 51 -4.80 -16.54 -1.56
C GLN A 51 -4.01 -15.73 -2.58
N GLN A 52 -3.40 -16.43 -3.53
CA GLN A 52 -2.75 -15.78 -4.66
C GLN A 52 -3.80 -15.22 -5.62
N ILE A 53 -3.60 -14.00 -6.09
CA ILE A 53 -4.41 -13.39 -7.13
C ILE A 53 -3.86 -13.87 -8.49
N SER A 54 -4.75 -14.37 -9.33
CA SER A 54 -4.49 -14.85 -10.68
C SER A 54 -5.61 -14.38 -11.61
N ASP A 55 -5.43 -14.53 -12.91
CA ASP A 55 -6.45 -14.17 -13.92
C ASP A 55 -7.79 -14.87 -13.65
N GLU A 56 -7.78 -16.06 -13.05
CA GLU A 56 -8.99 -16.85 -12.76
C GLU A 56 -9.83 -16.24 -11.63
N ASN A 57 -9.23 -15.51 -10.69
CA ASN A 57 -9.91 -14.97 -9.51
C ASN A 57 -9.80 -13.45 -9.37
N MET A 58 -9.13 -12.77 -10.30
CA MET A 58 -8.91 -11.33 -10.28
C MET A 58 -10.23 -10.55 -10.22
N GLU A 59 -11.19 -10.89 -11.06
CA GLU A 59 -12.50 -10.22 -11.07
C GLU A 59 -13.22 -10.33 -9.72
N PHE A 60 -13.13 -11.50 -9.08
CA PHE A 60 -13.73 -11.72 -7.77
C PHE A 60 -13.09 -10.85 -6.68
N TYR A 61 -11.76 -10.78 -6.65
CA TYR A 61 -11.04 -10.05 -5.61
C TYR A 61 -10.90 -8.56 -5.90
N LEU A 62 -10.65 -8.17 -7.14
CA LEU A 62 -10.35 -6.80 -7.53
C LEU A 62 -11.53 -6.09 -8.22
N GLY A 63 -12.64 -6.79 -8.46
CA GLY A 63 -13.86 -6.22 -9.03
C GLY A 63 -13.84 -6.03 -10.55
N SER A 64 -12.73 -6.33 -11.23
CA SER A 64 -12.56 -6.19 -12.67
C SER A 64 -11.46 -7.12 -13.19
N LEU A 65 -11.52 -7.44 -14.48
CA LEU A 65 -10.40 -8.07 -15.22
C LEU A 65 -9.52 -7.04 -15.94
N ASP A 66 -9.94 -5.78 -15.96
CA ASP A 66 -9.26 -4.71 -16.68
C ASP A 66 -8.14 -4.07 -15.82
N TYR A 67 -7.16 -4.87 -15.44
CA TYR A 67 -5.94 -4.41 -14.79
C TYR A 67 -4.73 -4.58 -15.73
N PRO A 68 -3.68 -3.74 -15.59
CA PRO A 68 -2.37 -4.07 -16.15
C PRO A 68 -1.89 -5.43 -15.62
N GLU A 69 -0.93 -6.02 -16.31
CA GLU A 69 -0.33 -7.28 -15.87
C GLU A 69 0.21 -7.18 -14.45
N LEU A 70 -0.31 -8.02 -13.57
CA LEU A 70 0.10 -8.14 -12.19
C LEU A 70 1.13 -9.27 -12.07
N ALA A 71 2.20 -9.00 -11.32
CA ALA A 71 3.14 -10.02 -10.91
C ALA A 71 2.58 -10.82 -9.71
N ASP A 72 3.46 -11.48 -8.95
CA ASP A 72 3.11 -12.20 -7.73
C ASP A 72 2.30 -11.33 -6.75
N SER A 73 1.00 -11.59 -6.64
CA SER A 73 0.04 -10.79 -5.87
C SER A 73 -0.77 -11.67 -4.94
N MET A 74 -1.09 -11.15 -3.75
CA MET A 74 -1.73 -11.90 -2.66
C MET A 74 -2.88 -11.10 -2.04
N VAL A 75 -3.92 -11.81 -1.61
CA VAL A 75 -4.99 -11.26 -0.80
C VAL A 75 -5.17 -12.10 0.48
N VAL A 76 -5.44 -11.44 1.59
CA VAL A 76 -5.87 -12.07 2.85
C VAL A 76 -7.32 -11.67 3.10
N THR A 77 -8.20 -12.67 3.17
CA THR A 77 -9.65 -12.44 3.38
C THR A 77 -10.16 -13.31 4.52
N PRO A 78 -11.15 -12.84 5.29
CA PRO A 78 -11.80 -13.64 6.32
C PRO A 78 -12.47 -14.88 5.73
N MET A 79 -12.62 -15.90 6.54
CA MET A 79 -13.31 -17.14 6.17
C MET A 79 -14.84 -17.00 6.20
N ILE A 80 -15.37 -15.89 6.74
CA ILE A 80 -16.80 -15.65 6.91
C ILE A 80 -17.19 -14.27 6.38
N ASN A 81 -18.39 -14.16 5.82
CA ASN A 81 -18.90 -12.90 5.23
C ASN A 81 -19.43 -11.88 6.28
N LEU A 82 -19.08 -12.04 7.53
CA LEU A 82 -19.42 -11.13 8.63
C LEU A 82 -18.26 -10.24 9.06
N ASP A 83 -17.13 -10.35 8.37
CA ASP A 83 -15.92 -9.58 8.63
C ASP A 83 -15.53 -8.85 7.34
N THR A 84 -15.31 -7.54 7.43
CA THR A 84 -14.95 -6.69 6.29
C THR A 84 -13.45 -6.54 6.11
N ARG A 85 -12.64 -7.10 7.01
CA ARG A 85 -11.18 -6.95 6.94
C ARG A 85 -10.62 -7.64 5.71
N VAL A 86 -9.77 -6.96 4.99
CA VAL A 86 -9.02 -7.53 3.87
C VAL A 86 -7.67 -6.83 3.77
N LEU A 87 -6.65 -7.57 3.32
CA LEU A 87 -5.34 -7.03 3.03
C LEU A 87 -4.87 -7.56 1.67
N TYR A 88 -4.44 -6.66 0.80
CA TYR A 88 -3.87 -6.98 -0.49
C TYR A 88 -2.41 -6.54 -0.54
N ILE A 89 -1.57 -7.40 -1.11
CA ILE A 89 -0.26 -7.05 -1.65
C ILE A 89 -0.30 -7.33 -3.14
N ILE A 90 -0.22 -6.26 -3.93
CA ILE A 90 -0.28 -6.32 -5.40
C ILE A 90 1.06 -5.84 -5.94
N LYS A 91 1.70 -6.66 -6.77
CA LYS A 91 2.95 -6.30 -7.45
C LYS A 91 2.65 -5.99 -8.90
N ALA A 92 2.95 -4.75 -9.31
CA ALA A 92 2.88 -4.36 -10.71
C ALA A 92 4.07 -4.95 -11.47
N THR A 93 3.82 -5.54 -12.65
CA THR A 93 4.91 -5.98 -13.55
C THR A 93 5.73 -4.78 -14.02
N ASN A 94 5.09 -3.63 -14.26
CA ASN A 94 5.75 -2.38 -14.58
C ASN A 94 5.49 -1.32 -13.50
N LYS A 95 6.54 -0.66 -13.02
CA LYS A 95 6.41 0.44 -12.05
C LYS A 95 5.57 1.61 -12.57
N GLY A 96 5.52 1.81 -13.88
CA GLY A 96 4.70 2.85 -14.52
C GLY A 96 3.19 2.63 -14.37
N ASP A 97 2.76 1.40 -14.07
CA ASP A 97 1.35 1.02 -13.96
C ASP A 97 0.80 1.17 -12.53
N VAL A 98 1.66 1.44 -11.54
CA VAL A 98 1.28 1.52 -10.11
C VAL A 98 0.12 2.48 -9.86
N GLU A 99 0.20 3.70 -10.38
CA GLU A 99 -0.85 4.70 -10.16
C GLU A 99 -2.15 4.32 -10.89
N MET A 100 -2.06 3.69 -12.06
CA MET A 100 -3.25 3.17 -12.77
C MET A 100 -3.91 2.04 -11.96
N ILE A 101 -3.12 1.11 -11.42
CA ILE A 101 -3.64 0.02 -10.59
C ILE A 101 -4.32 0.58 -9.34
N LYS A 102 -3.71 1.56 -8.65
CA LYS A 102 -4.31 2.21 -7.48
C LYS A 102 -5.65 2.87 -7.81
N THR A 103 -5.71 3.63 -8.90
CA THR A 103 -6.96 4.26 -9.35
C THR A 103 -8.05 3.22 -9.62
N LYS A 104 -7.72 2.14 -10.32
CA LYS A 104 -8.68 1.05 -10.58
C LYS A 104 -9.12 0.34 -9.30
N LEU A 105 -8.23 0.15 -8.32
CA LEU A 105 -8.62 -0.38 -7.01
C LEU A 105 -9.63 0.54 -6.33
N GLU A 106 -9.38 1.85 -6.29
CA GLU A 106 -10.31 2.83 -5.71
C GLU A 106 -11.68 2.83 -6.40
N GLU A 107 -11.70 2.77 -7.74
CA GLU A 107 -12.92 2.75 -8.54
C GLU A 107 -13.75 1.45 -8.35
N ASN A 108 -13.09 0.32 -8.08
CA ASN A 108 -13.72 -0.99 -7.97
C ASN A 108 -14.07 -1.39 -6.52
N ILE A 109 -13.73 -0.57 -5.52
CA ILE A 109 -14.15 -0.80 -4.14
C ILE A 109 -15.67 -0.61 -4.02
N ASP A 110 -16.36 -1.68 -3.63
CA ASP A 110 -17.80 -1.62 -3.34
C ASP A 110 -18.05 -1.86 -1.85
N PRO A 111 -18.37 -0.81 -1.06
CA PRO A 111 -18.68 -0.96 0.37
C PRO A 111 -19.87 -1.87 0.69
N ASN A 112 -20.71 -2.14 -0.30
CA ASN A 112 -21.92 -2.95 -0.15
C ASN A 112 -21.78 -4.36 -0.75
N LYS A 113 -20.58 -4.75 -1.17
CA LYS A 113 -20.35 -6.08 -1.78
C LYS A 113 -20.73 -7.25 -0.87
N LEU A 114 -20.60 -7.07 0.46
CA LEU A 114 -20.99 -8.07 1.45
C LEU A 114 -22.43 -7.82 1.91
N VAL A 115 -23.25 -8.87 1.90
CA VAL A 115 -24.70 -8.75 2.17
C VAL A 115 -25.00 -8.39 3.64
N CYS A 116 -24.15 -8.82 4.56
CA CYS A 116 -24.40 -8.72 6.00
C CYS A 116 -23.62 -7.62 6.73
N VAL A 117 -22.58 -7.10 6.11
CA VAL A 117 -21.70 -6.09 6.70
C VAL A 117 -21.29 -5.10 5.64
N THR A 118 -21.13 -3.86 6.03
CA THR A 118 -20.63 -2.77 5.19
C THR A 118 -19.42 -2.14 5.85
N PHE A 119 -18.57 -1.48 5.07
CA PHE A 119 -17.48 -0.65 5.55
C PHE A 119 -17.62 0.77 4.97
N SER A 120 -16.90 1.72 5.51
CA SER A 120 -16.84 3.07 4.96
C SER A 120 -15.58 3.25 4.12
N MET A 121 -15.58 4.20 3.18
CA MET A 121 -14.34 4.54 2.44
C MET A 121 -13.24 5.06 3.37
N GLY A 122 -13.57 5.54 4.57
CA GLY A 122 -12.60 5.90 5.60
C GLY A 122 -11.88 4.70 6.23
N ASP A 123 -12.38 3.48 6.01
CA ASP A 123 -11.76 2.23 6.49
C ASP A 123 -10.75 1.65 5.48
N VAL A 124 -10.63 2.27 4.30
CA VAL A 124 -9.76 1.85 3.21
C VAL A 124 -8.46 2.65 3.24
N VAL A 125 -7.34 1.96 3.08
CA VAL A 125 -6.03 2.57 2.86
C VAL A 125 -5.39 1.91 1.63
N ILE A 126 -4.90 2.72 0.70
CA ILE A 126 -4.12 2.28 -0.46
C ILE A 126 -2.81 3.06 -0.48
N GLU A 127 -1.70 2.35 -0.36
CA GLU A 127 -0.34 2.90 -0.35
C GLU A 127 0.53 2.15 -1.36
N SER A 128 1.65 2.73 -1.76
CA SER A 128 2.60 2.04 -2.64
C SER A 128 4.05 2.34 -2.28
N ARG A 129 4.92 1.35 -2.48
CA ARG A 129 6.38 1.47 -2.38
C ARG A 129 7.01 0.77 -3.59
N GLY A 130 7.61 1.54 -4.47
CA GLY A 130 8.16 1.01 -5.73
C GLY A 130 7.08 0.44 -6.63
N ASP A 131 7.14 -0.84 -6.92
CA ASP A 131 6.18 -1.62 -7.72
C ASP A 131 5.15 -2.38 -6.88
N ILE A 132 5.18 -2.20 -5.55
CA ILE A 132 4.30 -2.90 -4.62
C ILE A 132 3.22 -1.95 -4.12
N ILE A 133 1.98 -2.40 -4.24
CA ILE A 133 0.79 -1.71 -3.75
C ILE A 133 0.25 -2.52 -2.57
N PHE A 134 0.02 -1.83 -1.48
CA PHE A 134 -0.67 -2.30 -0.30
C PHE A 134 -2.07 -1.69 -0.28
N MET A 135 -3.08 -2.53 -0.08
CA MET A 135 -4.42 -2.07 0.23
C MET A 135 -4.95 -2.83 1.43
N THR A 136 -5.56 -2.13 2.37
CA THR A 136 -6.31 -2.77 3.46
C THR A 136 -7.65 -2.10 3.65
N ILE A 137 -8.65 -2.91 3.97
CA ILE A 137 -9.94 -2.48 4.49
C ILE A 137 -10.03 -3.03 5.90
N ASN A 138 -10.18 -2.15 6.88
CA ASN A 138 -10.28 -2.56 8.27
C ASN A 138 -10.98 -1.46 9.08
N SER A 139 -12.14 -1.75 9.65
CA SER A 139 -12.90 -0.82 10.49
C SER A 139 -12.23 -0.53 11.83
N ASP A 140 -11.33 -1.41 12.29
CA ASP A 140 -10.49 -1.14 13.46
C ASP A 140 -9.36 -0.19 13.06
N ALA A 141 -9.47 1.07 13.47
CA ALA A 141 -8.52 2.13 13.12
C ALA A 141 -7.11 1.88 13.68
N GLU A 142 -6.97 1.22 14.81
CA GLU A 142 -5.68 0.92 15.43
C GLU A 142 -4.96 -0.16 14.62
N GLN A 143 -5.64 -1.27 14.31
CA GLN A 143 -5.09 -2.32 13.46
C GLN A 143 -4.77 -1.80 12.05
N ARG A 144 -5.66 -1.00 11.45
CA ARG A 144 -5.45 -0.39 10.13
C ARG A 144 -4.19 0.46 10.10
N THR A 145 -3.99 1.30 11.13
CA THR A 145 -2.80 2.12 11.28
C THR A 145 -1.55 1.25 11.45
N ALA A 146 -1.58 0.24 12.32
CA ALA A 146 -0.45 -0.65 12.57
C ALA A 146 -0.02 -1.40 11.29
N LEU A 147 -0.96 -1.94 10.53
CA LEU A 147 -0.69 -2.61 9.26
C LEU A 147 -0.09 -1.65 8.21
N THR A 148 -0.62 -0.42 8.14
CA THR A 148 -0.12 0.60 7.20
C THR A 148 1.31 1.03 7.54
N GLU A 149 1.60 1.29 8.82
CA GLU A 149 2.96 1.67 9.26
C GLU A 149 3.95 0.50 9.13
N ALA A 150 3.50 -0.74 9.35
CA ALA A 150 4.30 -1.92 9.06
C ALA A 150 4.69 -1.96 7.58
N PHE A 151 3.73 -1.81 6.66
CA PHE A 151 4.05 -1.76 5.22
C PHE A 151 5.05 -0.67 4.86
N LYS A 152 4.96 0.51 5.47
CA LYS A 152 5.89 1.63 5.21
C LYS A 152 7.31 1.36 5.68
N THR A 153 7.52 0.44 6.60
CA THR A 153 8.81 0.26 7.30
C THR A 153 9.47 -1.10 7.13
N ILE A 154 8.75 -2.15 6.68
CA ILE A 154 9.35 -3.47 6.36
C ILE A 154 10.39 -3.36 5.24
N GLU A 155 11.41 -4.27 5.27
CA GLU A 155 12.47 -4.40 4.27
C GLU A 155 12.25 -5.59 3.33
#